data_2241edab0195bce9f4b5c94be59881ae
#
_entry.id   2241edab0195bce9f4b5c94be59881ae
#
_cell.length_a   1.000
_cell.length_b   1.000
_cell.length_c   1.000
_cell.angle_alpha   90.00
_cell.angle_beta   90.00
_cell.angle_gamma   90.00
#
_symmetry.space_group_name_H-M   'P 1'
#
loop_
_entity.id
_entity.type
_entity.pdbx_description
1 polymer ?
#
loop_
_entity_poly.entity_id
_entity_poly.type
_entity_poly.pdbx_seq_one_letter_code
_entity_poly.pdbx_strand_id
1 'polypeptide(L)'
;MGHLVGFAQITLGAGHELAPAGTQSELLRLYVQEPFTGQQIGTRLLNASEELSANNGASVLWLTPWVHNVRALNFYARRGYRDYGLTYFTFEGERHENRLYAKQLV
;
A
#
# COMPACT_ATOMS: atom_id res chain seq x y z
N MET A 1 -17.63 9.85 20.47
CA MET A 1 -17.42 10.08 19.77
C MET A 1 -16.47 9.78 18.87
N GLY A 2 -16.34 9.49 17.91
CA GLY A 2 -15.49 8.94 16.99
C GLY A 2 -14.37 9.81 16.57
N HIS A 3 -13.19 9.41 16.91
CA HIS A 3 -12.00 10.00 16.35
C HIS A 3 -11.53 9.12 15.22
N LEU A 4 -11.20 9.74 14.08
CA LEU A 4 -10.54 9.02 13.01
C LEU A 4 -9.08 8.88 13.38
N VAL A 5 -8.68 7.66 13.79
CA VAL A 5 -7.30 7.40 14.18
C VAL A 5 -6.45 6.89 13.01
N GLY A 6 -7.09 6.48 11.93
CA GLY A 6 -6.40 6.02 10.74
C GLY A 6 -7.39 5.62 9.67
N PHE A 7 -6.89 5.47 8.43
CA PHE A 7 -7.71 4.98 7.33
C PHE A 7 -6.84 4.35 6.24
N ALA A 8 -7.48 3.54 5.41
CA ALA A 8 -6.86 3.01 4.20
C ALA A 8 -7.79 3.30 3.03
N GLN A 9 -7.20 3.57 1.88
CA GLN A 9 -7.94 3.82 0.65
C GLN A 9 -7.42 2.90 -0.43
N ILE A 10 -8.33 2.18 -1.07
CA ILE A 10 -8.01 1.18 -2.08
C ILE A 10 -8.70 1.55 -3.37
N THR A 11 -8.00 1.37 -4.48
CA THR A 11 -8.58 1.47 -5.82
C THR A 11 -8.66 0.07 -6.39
N LEU A 12 -9.85 -0.49 -6.42
CA LEU A 12 -10.07 -1.84 -6.95
C LEU A 12 -9.87 -1.83 -8.46
N GLY A 13 -9.18 -2.85 -8.95
CA GLY A 13 -8.96 -3.01 -10.39
C GLY A 13 -7.87 -2.14 -10.99
N ALA A 14 -7.24 -1.28 -10.21
CA ALA A 14 -6.13 -0.48 -10.69
C ALA A 14 -4.90 -1.35 -10.89
N GLY A 15 -4.31 -1.31 -12.07
CA GLY A 15 -3.16 -2.13 -12.41
C GLY A 15 -1.88 -1.32 -12.56
N HIS A 16 -0.76 -2.00 -12.46
CA HIS A 16 0.56 -1.44 -12.69
C HIS A 16 1.43 -2.48 -13.40
N GLU A 17 2.17 -2.04 -14.41
CA GLU A 17 2.95 -2.95 -15.23
C GLU A 17 4.07 -3.67 -14.46
N LEU A 18 4.60 -3.06 -13.40
CA LEU A 18 5.66 -3.68 -12.60
C LEU A 18 5.11 -4.70 -11.60
N ALA A 19 3.83 -4.63 -11.26
CA ALA A 19 3.24 -5.55 -10.29
C ALA A 19 3.09 -6.94 -10.91
N PRO A 20 3.07 -8.00 -10.08
CA PRO A 20 2.85 -9.36 -10.58
C PRO A 20 1.57 -9.47 -11.36
N ALA A 21 1.56 -10.37 -12.35
CA ALA A 21 0.38 -10.64 -13.15
C ALA A 21 -0.77 -11.12 -12.28
N GLY A 22 -2.00 -10.77 -12.69
CA GLY A 22 -3.20 -11.15 -11.98
C GLY A 22 -4.18 -10.01 -11.91
N THR A 23 -5.24 -10.19 -11.15
CA THR A 23 -6.21 -9.13 -10.88
C THR A 23 -5.64 -8.24 -9.79
N GLN A 24 -5.35 -7.00 -10.15
CA GLN A 24 -4.61 -6.08 -9.28
C GLN A 24 -5.52 -5.05 -8.63
N SER A 25 -5.17 -4.65 -7.42
CA SER A 25 -5.77 -3.50 -6.75
C SER A 25 -4.65 -2.67 -6.13
N GLU A 26 -4.89 -1.40 -5.98
CA GLU A 26 -3.90 -0.48 -5.44
C GLU A 26 -4.27 -0.05 -4.02
N LEU A 27 -3.31 -0.12 -3.10
CA LEU A 27 -3.41 0.55 -1.82
C LEU A 27 -2.93 1.98 -2.02
N LEU A 28 -3.87 2.90 -2.20
CA LEU A 28 -3.56 4.27 -2.53
C LEU A 28 -3.05 5.05 -1.32
N ARG A 29 -3.63 4.82 -0.16
CA ARG A 29 -3.26 5.50 1.08
C ARG A 29 -3.44 4.57 2.27
N LEU A 30 -2.48 4.65 3.20
CA LEU A 30 -2.60 4.05 4.51
C LEU A 30 -2.08 5.09 5.50
N TYR A 31 -2.95 5.60 6.33
CA TYR A 31 -2.63 6.66 7.26
C TYR A 31 -3.03 6.28 8.68
N VAL A 32 -2.15 6.51 9.63
CA VAL A 32 -2.42 6.35 11.05
C VAL A 32 -2.02 7.64 11.75
N GLN A 33 -2.96 8.21 12.48
CA GLN A 33 -2.74 9.47 13.18
C GLN A 33 -1.83 9.28 14.40
N GLU A 34 -0.90 10.19 14.60
CA GLU A 34 -0.17 10.27 15.86
C GLU A 34 -1.15 10.64 16.98
N PRO A 35 -1.04 10.09 18.18
CA PRO A 35 -0.02 9.18 18.68
C PRO A 35 -0.36 7.69 18.51
N PHE A 36 -1.22 7.34 17.61
CA PHE A 36 -1.73 5.98 17.46
C PHE A 36 -0.83 5.07 16.64
N THR A 37 0.27 5.61 16.07
CA THR A 37 1.29 4.80 15.41
C THR A 37 1.91 3.87 16.48
N GLY A 38 2.18 2.64 16.10
CA GLY A 38 2.74 1.66 17.02
C GLY A 38 1.72 0.85 17.79
N GLN A 39 0.43 1.14 17.62
CA GLN A 39 -0.64 0.36 18.25
C GLN A 39 -1.22 -0.70 17.31
N GLN A 40 -0.46 -1.07 16.29
CA GLN A 40 -0.85 -2.07 15.30
C GLN A 40 -2.08 -1.68 14.48
N ILE A 41 -2.46 -0.42 14.52
CA ILE A 41 -3.60 0.07 13.72
C ILE A 41 -3.26 -0.03 12.24
N GLY A 42 -2.02 0.33 11.85
CA GLY A 42 -1.57 0.19 10.47
C GLY A 42 -1.64 -1.25 9.98
N THR A 43 -1.24 -2.20 10.83
CA THR A 43 -1.32 -3.63 10.48
C THR A 43 -2.76 -4.08 10.30
N ARG A 44 -3.67 -3.63 11.17
CA ARG A 44 -5.09 -3.97 11.04
C ARG A 44 -5.70 -3.38 9.78
N LEU A 45 -5.35 -2.13 9.46
CA LEU A 45 -5.84 -1.48 8.25
C LEU A 45 -5.30 -2.18 7.01
N LEU A 46 -4.03 -2.59 7.02
CA LEU A 46 -3.45 -3.31 5.91
C LEU A 46 -4.11 -4.67 5.73
N ASN A 47 -4.30 -5.41 6.81
CA ASN A 47 -4.98 -6.71 6.75
C ASN A 47 -6.40 -6.57 6.22
N ALA A 48 -7.13 -5.56 6.66
CA ALA A 48 -8.48 -5.30 6.16
C ALA A 48 -8.46 -4.94 4.67
N SER A 49 -7.45 -4.19 4.24
CA SER A 49 -7.27 -3.81 2.84
C SER A 49 -7.02 -5.03 1.96
N GLU A 50 -6.19 -5.95 2.44
CA GLU A 50 -5.91 -7.20 1.72
C GLU A 50 -7.16 -8.05 1.61
N GLU A 51 -7.90 -8.17 2.71
CA GLU A 51 -9.13 -8.95 2.75
C GLU A 51 -10.19 -8.36 1.83
N LEU A 52 -10.38 -7.04 1.87
CA LEU A 52 -11.32 -6.36 0.99
C LEU A 52 -10.95 -6.58 -0.48
N SER A 53 -9.68 -6.43 -0.81
CA SER A 53 -9.20 -6.61 -2.18
C SER A 53 -9.44 -8.05 -2.65
N ALA A 54 -9.07 -9.02 -1.83
CA ALA A 54 -9.25 -10.44 -2.16
C ALA A 54 -10.73 -10.79 -2.31
N ASN A 55 -11.59 -10.26 -1.44
CA ASN A 55 -13.03 -10.50 -1.50
C ASN A 55 -13.66 -9.91 -2.76
N ASN A 56 -12.99 -8.94 -3.39
CA ASN A 56 -13.43 -8.35 -4.65
C ASN A 56 -12.68 -8.92 -5.84
N GLY A 57 -12.03 -10.06 -5.66
CA GLY A 57 -11.43 -10.80 -6.76
C GLY A 57 -9.97 -10.47 -7.05
N ALA A 58 -9.34 -9.59 -6.29
CA ALA A 58 -7.95 -9.26 -6.52
C ALA A 58 -7.04 -10.39 -6.06
N SER A 59 -6.02 -10.68 -6.86
CA SER A 59 -4.98 -11.63 -6.50
C SER A 59 -3.68 -10.93 -6.10
N VAL A 60 -3.60 -9.62 -6.31
CA VAL A 60 -2.41 -8.81 -6.02
C VAL A 60 -2.85 -7.47 -5.45
N LEU A 61 -2.20 -7.05 -4.38
CA LEU A 61 -2.31 -5.68 -3.86
C LEU A 61 -0.95 -5.00 -4.01
N TRP A 62 -0.93 -3.82 -4.61
CA TRP A 62 0.32 -3.08 -4.83
C TRP A 62 0.19 -1.64 -4.33
N LEU A 63 1.34 -1.02 -4.09
CA LEU A 63 1.44 0.37 -3.67
C LEU A 63 2.78 0.93 -4.09
N THR A 64 2.92 2.25 -4.01
CA THR A 64 4.14 2.92 -4.44
C THR A 64 4.69 3.84 -3.34
N PRO A 65 5.33 3.28 -2.31
CA PRO A 65 5.93 4.10 -1.27
C PRO A 65 7.14 4.88 -1.79
N TRP A 66 7.34 6.07 -1.24
CA TRP A 66 8.47 6.93 -1.58
C TRP A 66 9.78 6.26 -1.18
N VAL A 67 10.83 6.39 -2.02
CA VAL A 67 12.11 5.71 -1.78
C VAL A 67 12.77 6.11 -0.47
N HIS A 68 12.52 7.33 0.01
CA HIS A 68 13.12 7.83 1.24
C HIS A 68 12.27 7.56 2.47
N ASN A 69 11.10 7.00 2.31
CA ASN A 69 10.25 6.64 3.45
C ASN A 69 10.64 5.26 3.97
N VAL A 70 11.79 5.19 4.61
CA VAL A 70 12.38 3.93 5.09
C VAL A 70 11.42 3.21 6.05
N ARG A 71 10.70 3.96 6.88
CA ARG A 71 9.76 3.39 7.83
C ARG A 71 8.65 2.64 7.11
N ALA A 72 8.09 3.22 6.05
CA ALA A 72 7.05 2.58 5.26
C ALA A 72 7.59 1.36 4.52
N LEU A 73 8.76 1.49 3.88
CA LEU A 73 9.38 0.38 3.17
C LEU A 73 9.56 -0.82 4.09
N ASN A 74 10.07 -0.59 5.29
CA ASN A 74 10.26 -1.66 6.28
C ASN A 74 8.94 -2.23 6.76
N PHE A 75 7.95 -1.38 6.97
CA PHE A 75 6.62 -1.81 7.41
C PHE A 75 6.01 -2.81 6.42
N TYR A 76 6.04 -2.47 5.14
CA TYR A 76 5.46 -3.35 4.12
C TYR A 76 6.30 -4.59 3.87
N ALA A 77 7.63 -4.46 3.88
CA ALA A 77 8.52 -5.61 3.70
C ALA A 77 8.29 -6.68 4.77
N ARG A 78 8.11 -6.26 6.01
CA ARG A 78 7.84 -7.19 7.12
C ARG A 78 6.51 -7.91 6.98
N ARG A 79 5.59 -7.38 6.18
CA ARG A 79 4.26 -7.96 6.00
C ARG A 79 4.10 -8.69 4.68
N GLY A 80 5.23 -9.04 4.07
CA GLY A 80 5.24 -9.92 2.91
C GLY A 80 5.22 -9.20 1.57
N TYR A 81 5.35 -7.88 1.55
CA TYR A 81 5.43 -7.13 0.29
C TYR A 81 6.84 -7.22 -0.25
N ARG A 82 6.95 -7.37 -1.55
CA ARG A 82 8.23 -7.41 -2.26
C ARG A 82 8.38 -6.17 -3.11
N ASP A 83 9.65 -5.80 -3.34
CA ASP A 83 10.04 -4.66 -4.16
C ASP A 83 10.15 -5.13 -5.61
N TYR A 84 9.33 -4.59 -6.48
CA TYR A 84 9.32 -4.95 -7.91
C TYR A 84 9.94 -3.88 -8.80
N GLY A 85 10.52 -2.86 -8.22
CA GLY A 85 11.29 -1.92 -9.01
C GLY A 85 10.96 -0.46 -8.75
N LEU A 86 11.67 0.39 -9.47
CA LEU A 86 11.56 1.83 -9.37
C LEU A 86 10.43 2.32 -10.26
N THR A 87 9.62 3.21 -9.72
CA THR A 87 8.60 3.90 -10.47
C THR A 87 8.65 5.39 -10.12
N TYR A 88 7.88 6.21 -10.82
CA TYR A 88 7.95 7.65 -10.64
C TYR A 88 6.56 8.23 -10.44
N PHE A 89 6.49 9.24 -9.61
CA PHE A 89 5.27 10.01 -9.40
C PHE A 89 5.60 11.47 -9.68
N THR A 90 4.83 12.11 -10.56
CA THR A 90 5.03 13.51 -10.90
C THR A 90 3.96 14.36 -10.21
N PHE A 91 4.42 15.37 -9.47
CA PHE A 91 3.53 16.28 -8.76
C PHE A 91 4.09 17.69 -8.89
N GLU A 92 3.27 18.59 -9.40
CA GLU A 92 3.67 20.01 -9.61
C GLU A 92 4.97 20.16 -10.40
N GLY A 93 5.12 19.33 -11.43
CA GLY A 93 6.31 19.40 -12.30
C GLY A 93 7.54 18.72 -11.75
N GLU A 94 7.50 18.23 -10.51
CA GLU A 94 8.62 17.51 -9.92
C GLU A 94 8.38 16.01 -9.98
N ARG A 95 9.42 15.26 -10.33
CA ARG A 95 9.36 13.80 -10.40
C ARG A 95 9.93 13.20 -9.12
N HIS A 96 9.15 12.38 -8.47
CA HIS A 96 9.53 11.70 -7.24
C HIS A 96 9.75 10.23 -7.50
N GLU A 97 10.82 9.68 -6.92
CA GLU A 97 11.13 8.27 -7.05
C GLU A 97 10.39 7.47 -6.00
N ASN A 98 9.64 6.49 -6.45
CA ASN A 98 8.92 5.55 -5.59
C ASN A 98 9.35 4.13 -5.93
N ARG A 99 9.13 3.21 -5.00
CA ARG A 99 9.32 1.79 -5.28
C ARG A 99 7.96 1.16 -5.46
N LEU A 100 7.87 0.17 -6.33
CA LEU A 100 6.63 -0.58 -6.44
C LEU A 100 6.71 -1.79 -5.53
N TYR A 101 5.88 -1.81 -4.50
CA TYR A 101 5.77 -2.92 -3.58
C TYR A 101 4.47 -3.64 -3.85
N ALA A 102 4.50 -4.96 -3.82
CA ALA A 102 3.31 -5.76 -4.08
C ALA A 102 3.34 -7.06 -3.31
N LYS A 103 2.15 -7.59 -3.06
CA LYS A 103 1.95 -8.85 -2.36
C LYS A 103 0.88 -9.65 -3.09
N GLN A 104 1.16 -10.94 -3.27
CA GLN A 104 0.15 -11.85 -3.79
C GLN A 104 -0.80 -12.22 -2.66
N LEU A 105 -2.09 -12.05 -2.93
CA LEU A 105 -3.15 -12.36 -1.98
C LEU A 105 -3.61 -13.77 -2.25
N VAL A 106 -3.44 -14.63 -1.28
CA VAL A 106 -3.75 -16.04 -1.49
C VAL A 106 -5.09 -16.40 -0.89
#